data_1b3b4abd0177496a5837b09760504d3d
#
_entry.id   1b3b4abd0177496a5837b09760504d3d
#
_cell.length_a   1.000
_cell.length_b   1.000
_cell.length_c   1.000
_cell.angle_alpha   90.00
_cell.angle_beta   90.00
_cell.angle_gamma   90.00
#
_symmetry.space_group_name_H-M   'P 1'
#
loop_
_entity.id
_entity.type
_entity.pdbx_description
1 polymer ?
#
loop_
_entity_poly.entity_id
_entity_poly.type
_entity_poly.pdbx_seq_one_letter_code
_entity_poly.pdbx_strand_id
1 'polypeptide(L)' 'MTINEIAKMAGVSRATVSRYLNDGYVSEEKREQIRRVIEKTGYQPSASAQ' A
#
# COMPACT_ATOMS: atom_id res chain seq x y z
N MET A 1 -10.22 -1.42 6.88
CA MET A 1 -9.16 -2.19 6.23
C MET A 1 -7.81 -1.80 6.78
N THR A 2 -6.92 -2.75 6.95
CA THR A 2 -5.63 -2.47 7.56
C THR A 2 -4.51 -2.65 6.55
N ILE A 3 -3.35 -2.17 6.91
CA ILE A 3 -2.18 -2.28 6.04
C ILE A 3 -1.84 -3.75 5.80
N ASN A 4 -2.12 -4.61 6.78
CA ASN A 4 -1.89 -6.04 6.60
C ASN A 4 -2.74 -6.59 5.48
N GLU A 5 -3.97 -6.15 5.39
CA GLU A 5 -4.86 -6.61 4.35
C GLU A 5 -4.43 -6.10 2.99
N ILE A 6 -3.98 -4.87 2.93
CA ILE A 6 -3.49 -4.31 1.68
C ILE A 6 -2.29 -5.13 1.19
N ALA A 7 -1.37 -5.44 2.10
CA ALA A 7 -0.20 -6.21 1.73
C ALA A 7 -0.58 -7.59 1.21
N LYS A 8 -1.54 -8.23 1.87
CA LYS A 8 -1.97 -9.53 1.46
C LYS A 8 -2.62 -9.49 0.07
N MET A 9 -3.46 -8.52 -0.16
CA MET A 9 -4.14 -8.41 -1.44
C MET A 9 -3.17 -8.04 -2.56
N ALA A 10 -2.19 -7.24 -2.24
CA ALA A 10 -1.22 -6.82 -3.25
C ALA A 10 -0.13 -7.88 -3.47
N GLY A 11 -0.06 -8.86 -2.59
CA GLY A 11 0.95 -9.89 -2.74
C GLY A 11 2.33 -9.43 -2.34
N VAL A 12 2.43 -8.48 -1.42
CA VAL A 12 3.72 -7.96 -1.00
C VAL A 12 3.78 -8.00 0.51
N SER A 13 4.92 -7.68 1.10
CA SER A 13 5.04 -7.71 2.54
C SER A 13 4.48 -6.42 3.12
N ARG A 14 4.15 -6.47 4.39
CA ARG A 14 3.64 -5.29 5.06
C ARG A 14 4.69 -4.18 5.04
N ALA A 15 5.95 -4.55 5.17
CA ALA A 15 7.01 -3.56 5.13
C ALA A 15 7.04 -2.83 3.79
N THR A 16 6.74 -3.55 2.71
CA THR A 16 6.72 -2.94 1.39
C THR A 16 5.60 -1.92 1.29
N VAL A 17 4.43 -2.26 1.83
CA VAL A 17 3.31 -1.32 1.80
C VAL A 17 3.66 -0.09 2.65
N SER A 18 4.28 -0.31 3.79
CA SER A 18 4.66 0.78 4.66
C SER A 18 5.63 1.73 3.95
N ARG A 19 6.58 1.17 3.22
CA ARG A 19 7.50 2.00 2.47
C ARG A 19 6.78 2.80 1.40
N TYR A 20 5.83 2.17 0.72
CA TYR A 20 5.09 2.87 -0.30
C TYR A 20 4.34 4.07 0.31
N LEU A 21 3.74 3.88 1.47
CA LEU A 21 2.97 4.94 2.08
C LEU A 21 3.85 6.06 2.64
N ASN A 22 5.11 5.74 2.94
CA ASN A 22 6.02 6.73 3.48
C ASN A 22 6.99 7.26 2.43
N ASP A 23 6.65 7.09 1.17
CA ASP A 23 7.50 7.60 0.07
C ASP A 23 8.84 6.90 0.03
N GLY A 24 8.94 5.71 0.58
CA GLY A 24 10.16 4.95 0.47
C GLY A 24 10.27 4.31 -0.89
N TYR A 25 11.42 3.74 -1.19
CA TYR A 25 11.62 3.10 -2.46
C TYR A 25 10.87 1.78 -2.55
N VAL A 26 10.10 1.60 -3.59
CA VAL A 26 9.40 0.35 -3.84
C VAL A 26 9.52 0.11 -5.34
N SER A 27 9.79 -1.13 -5.74
CA SER A 27 9.96 -1.42 -7.15
C SER A 27 8.65 -1.11 -7.88
N GLU A 28 8.79 -0.79 -9.14
CA GLU A 28 7.66 -0.38 -9.94
C GLU A 28 6.55 -1.40 -9.94
N GLU A 29 6.92 -2.65 -10.03
CA GLU A 29 5.96 -3.72 -10.06
C GLU A 29 5.13 -3.76 -8.78
N LYS A 30 5.79 -3.67 -7.64
CA LYS A 30 5.09 -3.72 -6.37
C LYS A 30 4.28 -2.47 -6.12
N ARG A 31 4.80 -1.35 -6.57
CA ARG A 31 4.09 -0.09 -6.46
C ARG A 31 2.77 -0.16 -7.20
N GLU A 32 2.79 -0.71 -8.38
CA GLU A 32 1.60 -0.82 -9.19
C GLU A 32 0.57 -1.71 -8.50
N GLN A 33 1.02 -2.81 -7.93
CA GLN A 33 0.11 -3.72 -7.27
C GLN A 33 -0.54 -3.08 -6.05
N ILE A 34 0.25 -2.36 -5.26
CA ILE A 34 -0.28 -1.69 -4.09
C ILE A 34 -1.27 -0.61 -4.51
N ARG A 35 -0.93 0.14 -5.53
CA ARG A 35 -1.81 1.21 -6.01
C ARG A 35 -3.16 0.65 -6.45
N ARG A 36 -3.14 -0.46 -7.17
CA ARG A 36 -4.37 -1.07 -7.63
C ARG A 36 -5.25 -1.52 -6.48
N VAL A 37 -4.64 -2.10 -5.45
CA VAL A 37 -5.38 -2.55 -4.30
C VAL A 37 -6.00 -1.35 -3.58
N ILE A 38 -5.25 -0.28 -3.43
CA ILE A 38 -5.74 0.90 -2.76
C ILE A 38 -6.93 1.48 -3.53
N GLU A 39 -6.82 1.55 -4.84
CA GLU A 39 -7.92 2.08 -5.64
C GLU A 39 -9.14 1.18 -5.58
N LYS A 40 -8.91 -0.12 -5.55
CA LYS A 40 -10.01 -1.06 -5.56
C LYS A 40 -10.74 -1.07 -4.23
N THR A 41 -10.02 -0.95 -3.14
CA THR A 41 -10.63 -1.04 -1.82
C THR A 41 -11.01 0.31 -1.25
N GLY A 42 -10.51 1.36 -1.81
CA GLY A 42 -10.79 2.69 -1.28
C GLY A 42 -10.02 2.98 -0.01
N TYR A 43 -8.98 2.22 0.26
CA TYR A 43 -8.20 2.42 1.48
C TYR A 43 -7.53 3.80 1.41
N GLN A 44 -7.60 4.53 2.52
CA GLN A 44 -6.98 5.82 2.54
C GLN A 44 -5.85 5.78 3.53
N PRO A 45 -4.63 5.90 3.11
CA PRO A 45 -3.47 5.88 3.98
C PRO A 45 -3.50 7.12 4.82
N SER A 46 -3.95 7.01 5.91
CA SER A 46 -3.86 7.95 6.88
C SER A 46 -3.62 9.29 6.60
N ALA A 47 -4.07 9.63 5.76
CA ALA A 47 -3.83 10.84 5.41
C ALA A 47 -4.20 11.70 6.43
N SER A 48 -4.73 11.30 7.23
CA SER A 48 -5.09 12.04 8.12
C SER A 48 -4.27 12.93 8.56
N ALA A 49 -3.56 12.79 8.41
CA ALA A 49 -2.84 13.63 8.85
C ALA A 49 -3.35 14.87 8.73
N GLN A 50 -3.58 15.08 8.59
CA GLN A 50 -3.86 16.04 8.47
C GLN A 50 -4.26 16.31 8.67
#